data_8af1f5d41110c0e860fab96daff612fb
#
_entry.id   8af1f5d41110c0e860fab96daff612fb
#
_cell.length_a   1.000
_cell.length_b   1.000
_cell.length_c   1.000
_cell.angle_alpha   90.00
_cell.angle_beta   90.00
_cell.angle_gamma   90.00
#
_symmetry.space_group_name_H-M   'P 1'
#
loop_
_entity.id
_entity.type
_entity.pdbx_description
1 polymer ?
#
loop_
_entity_poly.entity_id
_entity_poly.type
_entity_poly.pdbx_seq_one_letter_code
_entity_poly.pdbx_strand_id
1 'polypeptide(L)'
;ESNNWRLKLDNKILDRKRLITSIIFKAVSLIASVYGLMFTIDSIMSFTFFTTLSNVALDIVLVVFIVLDMILLVTGKDYKNNRLYMLKFLMTLSITLTCLVYMIILGPTSDDGLIGAYLHNHAGSLGVQLIGPVFAIADFLIFDKGFKARKIYAIYAVIPPLCYVGFVYILAVLGVRWYDTMTAPYNFLNYNVPTGWFGWDLSQMGSESLGIGVVYMIVVLLLIFIGIGLLYLTINGAGKSIETQNTELVSE
;
A
#
# COMPACT_ATOMS: atom_id res chain seq x y z
N GLU A 1 11.82 44.89 10.45
CA GLU A 1 12.68 43.71 10.84
C GLU A 1 11.99 42.79 11.88
N SER A 2 11.24 43.33 12.84
CA SER A 2 10.61 42.56 13.93
C SER A 2 9.56 41.53 13.46
N ASN A 3 8.89 41.71 12.32
CA ASN A 3 7.88 40.77 11.80
C ASN A 3 8.50 39.55 11.07
N ASN A 4 9.69 39.71 10.50
CA ASN A 4 10.30 38.63 9.70
C ASN A 4 10.87 37.48 10.56
N TRP A 5 11.41 37.77 11.75
CA TRP A 5 11.91 36.73 12.66
C TRP A 5 10.76 35.95 13.33
N ARG A 6 9.64 36.62 13.65
CA ARG A 6 8.44 35.94 14.20
C ARG A 6 7.86 34.96 13.18
N LEU A 7 7.70 35.37 11.92
CA LEU A 7 7.22 34.51 10.84
C LEU A 7 8.15 33.30 10.62
N LYS A 8 9.47 33.49 10.68
CA LYS A 8 10.44 32.38 10.59
C LYS A 8 10.33 31.42 11.78
N LEU A 9 10.12 31.94 12.99
CA LEU A 9 9.96 31.10 14.18
C LEU A 9 8.66 30.31 14.14
N ASP A 10 7.55 30.94 13.74
CA ASP A 10 6.25 30.31 13.63
C ASP A 10 6.26 29.19 12.58
N ASN A 11 6.88 29.43 11.41
CA ASN A 11 7.06 28.41 10.38
C ASN A 11 7.90 27.22 10.89
N LYS A 12 8.99 27.46 11.60
CA LYS A 12 9.83 26.40 12.19
C LYS A 12 9.07 25.56 13.22
N ILE A 13 8.25 26.21 14.05
CA ILE A 13 7.40 25.53 15.03
C ILE A 13 6.33 24.67 14.32
N LEU A 14 5.71 25.21 13.29
CA LEU A 14 4.70 24.51 12.48
C LEU A 14 5.28 23.28 11.79
N ASP A 15 6.46 23.42 11.17
CA ASP A 15 7.17 22.31 10.52
C ASP A 15 7.54 21.21 11.52
N ARG A 16 7.98 21.58 12.73
CA ARG A 16 8.30 20.63 13.80
C ARG A 16 7.06 19.87 14.29
N LYS A 17 5.94 20.56 14.50
CA LYS A 17 4.66 19.92 14.88
C LYS A 17 4.19 18.96 13.79
N ARG A 18 4.25 19.38 12.53
CA ARG A 18 3.89 18.54 11.38
C ARG A 18 4.74 17.28 11.31
N LEU A 19 6.06 17.39 11.52
CA LEU A 19 6.97 16.24 11.53
C LEU A 19 6.65 15.26 12.67
N ILE A 20 6.38 15.76 13.89
CA ILE A 20 5.99 14.93 15.03
C ILE A 20 4.67 14.21 14.74
N THR A 21 3.68 14.90 14.17
CA THR A 21 2.40 14.27 13.80
C THR A 21 2.60 13.17 12.74
N SER A 22 3.45 13.39 11.77
CA SER A 22 3.82 12.36 10.76
C SER A 22 4.46 11.14 11.40
N ILE A 23 5.38 11.31 12.37
CA ILE A 23 5.98 10.20 13.13
C ILE A 23 4.89 9.43 13.89
N ILE A 24 3.93 10.12 14.51
CA ILE A 24 2.82 9.47 15.23
C ILE A 24 1.97 8.63 14.27
N PHE A 25 1.61 9.16 13.10
CA PHE A 25 0.84 8.41 12.09
C PHE A 25 1.56 7.14 11.64
N LYS A 26 2.87 7.24 11.36
CA LYS A 26 3.70 6.08 11.01
C LYS A 26 3.77 5.07 12.15
N ALA A 27 3.92 5.53 13.39
CA ALA A 27 3.99 4.67 14.56
C ALA A 27 2.67 3.95 14.82
N VAL A 28 1.52 4.63 14.69
CA VAL A 28 0.19 4.01 14.83
C VAL A 28 -0.02 2.97 13.72
N SER A 29 0.32 3.29 12.47
CA SER A 29 0.26 2.34 11.36
C SER A 29 1.11 1.09 11.62
N LEU A 30 2.37 1.28 12.02
CA LEU A 30 3.30 0.19 12.32
C LEU A 30 2.81 -0.68 13.48
N ILE A 31 2.38 -0.08 14.59
CA ILE A 31 1.88 -0.82 15.75
C ILE A 31 0.64 -1.64 15.39
N ALA A 32 -0.31 -1.04 14.64
CA ALA A 32 -1.52 -1.74 14.22
C ALA A 32 -1.21 -2.88 13.25
N SER A 33 -0.31 -2.67 12.30
CA SER A 33 0.14 -3.70 11.35
C SER A 33 0.84 -4.84 12.07
N VAL A 34 1.85 -4.57 12.89
CA VAL A 34 2.59 -5.59 13.64
C VAL A 34 1.65 -6.38 14.56
N TYR A 35 0.77 -5.69 15.30
CA TYR A 35 -0.25 -6.36 16.11
C TYR A 35 -1.11 -7.30 15.26
N GLY A 36 -1.64 -6.82 14.13
CA GLY A 36 -2.45 -7.64 13.26
C GLY A 36 -1.70 -8.82 12.66
N LEU A 37 -0.44 -8.63 12.23
CA LEU A 37 0.41 -9.71 11.73
C LEU A 37 0.66 -10.81 12.76
N MET A 38 0.79 -10.47 14.04
CA MET A 38 0.97 -11.47 15.12
C MET A 38 -0.21 -12.45 15.24
N PHE A 39 -1.42 -12.03 14.84
CA PHE A 39 -2.62 -12.86 14.88
C PHE A 39 -3.05 -13.42 13.53
N THR A 40 -2.49 -12.92 12.43
CA THR A 40 -2.81 -13.39 11.07
C THR A 40 -1.74 -14.31 10.48
N ILE A 41 -0.52 -14.33 11.04
CA ILE A 41 0.54 -15.25 10.65
C ILE A 41 0.47 -16.49 11.56
N ASP A 42 -0.02 -17.58 11.00
CA ASP A 42 -0.14 -18.87 11.66
C ASP A 42 0.90 -19.91 11.16
N SER A 43 1.42 -19.69 9.95
CA SER A 43 2.35 -20.60 9.29
C SER A 43 3.24 -19.88 8.27
N ILE A 44 4.22 -20.59 7.72
CA ILE A 44 5.04 -20.08 6.61
C ILE A 44 4.18 -19.76 5.38
N MET A 45 3.07 -20.44 5.20
CA MET A 45 2.13 -20.21 4.11
C MET A 45 1.47 -18.82 4.19
N SER A 46 1.35 -18.23 5.38
CA SER A 46 0.84 -16.88 5.55
C SER A 46 1.67 -15.82 4.78
N PHE A 47 2.96 -16.08 4.55
CA PHE A 47 3.83 -15.23 3.74
C PHE A 47 3.62 -15.39 2.22
N THR A 48 2.73 -16.25 1.79
CA THR A 48 2.34 -16.34 0.37
C THR A 48 1.18 -15.42 0.02
N PHE A 49 0.55 -14.80 1.01
CA PHE A 49 -0.54 -13.84 0.80
C PHE A 49 -0.01 -12.42 0.54
N PHE A 50 -0.58 -11.74 -0.45
CA PHE A 50 -0.21 -10.35 -0.79
C PHE A 50 -0.38 -9.40 0.39
N THR A 51 -1.43 -9.61 1.20
CA THR A 51 -1.68 -8.84 2.43
C THR A 51 -0.51 -8.91 3.40
N THR A 52 -0.04 -10.11 3.71
CA THR A 52 1.09 -10.28 4.63
C THR A 52 2.36 -9.64 4.09
N LEU A 53 2.70 -9.93 2.82
CA LEU A 53 3.90 -9.38 2.17
C LEU A 53 3.85 -7.85 2.09
N SER A 54 2.71 -7.27 1.73
CA SER A 54 2.58 -5.82 1.61
C SER A 54 2.64 -5.10 2.96
N ASN A 55 2.05 -5.69 4.03
CA ASN A 55 2.18 -5.15 5.38
C ASN A 55 3.63 -5.20 5.85
N VAL A 56 4.31 -6.35 5.77
CA VAL A 56 5.72 -6.47 6.17
C VAL A 56 6.62 -5.50 5.39
N ALA A 57 6.43 -5.39 4.08
CA ALA A 57 7.21 -4.47 3.25
C ALA A 57 6.96 -3.00 3.61
N LEU A 58 5.70 -2.64 3.86
CA LEU A 58 5.36 -1.30 4.34
C LEU A 58 5.95 -1.03 5.72
N ASP A 59 5.87 -1.96 6.66
CA ASP A 59 6.41 -1.82 8.01
C ASP A 59 7.90 -1.52 8.00
N ILE A 60 8.68 -2.23 7.18
CA ILE A 60 10.11 -1.96 6.97
C ILE A 60 10.32 -0.51 6.47
N VAL A 61 9.54 -0.08 5.50
CA VAL A 61 9.63 1.28 4.97
C VAL A 61 9.24 2.32 6.02
N LEU A 62 8.18 2.09 6.80
CA LEU A 62 7.77 3.00 7.86
C LEU A 62 8.84 3.13 8.95
N VAL A 63 9.48 2.03 9.35
CA VAL A 63 10.61 2.07 10.31
C VAL A 63 11.74 2.95 9.77
N VAL A 64 12.14 2.77 8.50
CA VAL A 64 13.16 3.61 7.87
C VAL A 64 12.76 5.09 7.89
N PHE A 65 11.52 5.40 7.53
CA PHE A 65 11.04 6.79 7.54
C PHE A 65 10.94 7.38 8.95
N ILE A 66 10.50 6.61 9.96
CA ILE A 66 10.49 7.04 11.37
C ILE A 66 11.92 7.40 11.82
N VAL A 67 12.91 6.54 11.53
CA VAL A 67 14.30 6.81 11.89
C VAL A 67 14.81 8.07 11.20
N LEU A 68 14.55 8.25 9.91
CA LEU A 68 14.96 9.45 9.17
C LEU A 68 14.26 10.72 9.66
N ASP A 69 12.98 10.63 10.01
CA ASP A 69 12.22 11.73 10.59
C ASP A 69 12.73 12.10 12.00
N MET A 70 13.13 11.12 12.81
CA MET A 70 13.77 11.34 14.11
C MET A 70 15.14 12.04 13.96
N ILE A 71 15.96 11.60 12.98
CA ILE A 71 17.24 12.25 12.68
C ILE A 71 16.98 13.71 12.24
N LEU A 72 16.01 13.94 11.35
CA LEU A 72 15.64 15.29 10.92
C LEU A 72 15.20 16.15 12.12
N LEU A 73 14.40 15.60 13.04
CA LEU A 73 13.91 16.30 14.23
C LEU A 73 15.05 16.74 15.18
N VAL A 74 16.09 15.89 15.32
CA VAL A 74 17.21 16.13 16.25
C VAL A 74 18.31 16.97 15.60
N THR A 75 18.68 16.65 14.35
CA THR A 75 19.85 17.25 13.68
C THR A 75 19.51 18.39 12.72
N GLY A 76 18.23 18.51 12.33
CA GLY A 76 17.79 19.43 11.30
C GLY A 76 18.20 19.02 9.86
N LYS A 77 18.80 17.83 9.66
CA LYS A 77 19.28 17.36 8.36
C LYS A 77 18.30 16.32 7.79
N ASP A 78 17.79 16.57 6.58
CA ASP A 78 16.92 15.62 5.85
C ASP A 78 17.78 14.71 4.96
N TYR A 79 17.72 13.40 5.20
CA TYR A 79 18.39 12.37 4.42
C TYR A 79 17.42 11.61 3.49
N LYS A 80 16.13 11.96 3.50
CA LYS A 80 15.14 11.34 2.61
C LYS A 80 15.39 11.79 1.16
N ASN A 81 15.51 10.84 0.28
CA ASN A 81 15.65 11.07 -1.14
C ASN A 81 14.42 10.60 -1.93
N ASN A 82 14.32 11.00 -3.19
CA ASN A 82 13.17 10.71 -4.03
C ASN A 82 12.96 9.20 -4.29
N ARG A 83 14.03 8.38 -4.22
CA ARG A 83 13.93 6.91 -4.37
C ARG A 83 13.24 6.28 -3.16
N LEU A 84 13.53 6.77 -1.94
CA LEU A 84 12.84 6.33 -0.73
C LEU A 84 11.36 6.72 -0.76
N TYR A 85 11.04 7.94 -1.19
CA TYR A 85 9.64 8.35 -1.38
C TYR A 85 8.93 7.50 -2.43
N MET A 86 9.62 7.12 -3.54
CA MET A 86 9.05 6.20 -4.52
C MET A 86 8.77 4.83 -3.90
N LEU A 87 9.69 4.28 -3.11
CA LEU A 87 9.47 3.01 -2.42
C LEU A 87 8.28 3.10 -1.47
N LYS A 88 8.19 4.16 -0.68
CA LYS A 88 7.04 4.40 0.22
C LYS A 88 5.74 4.52 -0.55
N PHE A 89 5.72 5.25 -1.68
CA PHE A 89 4.58 5.34 -2.58
C PHE A 89 4.10 3.96 -3.04
N LEU A 90 5.01 3.10 -3.53
CA LEU A 90 4.65 1.76 -4.01
C LEU A 90 4.11 0.87 -2.87
N MET A 91 4.70 0.93 -1.68
CA MET A 91 4.23 0.14 -0.54
C MET A 91 2.88 0.67 -0.01
N THR A 92 2.69 1.99 0.01
CA THR A 92 1.40 2.59 0.37
C THR A 92 0.30 2.21 -0.64
N LEU A 93 0.60 2.16 -1.93
CA LEU A 93 -0.35 1.65 -2.93
C LEU A 93 -0.68 0.17 -2.71
N SER A 94 0.33 -0.65 -2.42
CA SER A 94 0.12 -2.08 -2.16
C SER A 94 -0.83 -2.29 -0.98
N ILE A 95 -0.62 -1.57 0.12
CA ILE A 95 -1.49 -1.68 1.29
C ILE A 95 -2.89 -1.09 1.05
N THR A 96 -3.00 -0.08 0.20
CA THR A 96 -4.30 0.47 -0.20
C THR A 96 -5.14 -0.57 -0.92
N LEU A 97 -4.53 -1.32 -1.83
CA LEU A 97 -5.25 -2.38 -2.53
C LEU A 97 -5.71 -3.47 -1.56
N THR A 98 -4.84 -3.93 -0.65
CA THR A 98 -5.25 -4.95 0.33
C THR A 98 -6.43 -4.48 1.17
N CYS A 99 -6.40 -3.22 1.62
CA CYS A 99 -7.51 -2.60 2.35
C CYS A 99 -8.80 -2.59 1.51
N LEU A 100 -8.74 -2.14 0.25
CA LEU A 100 -9.90 -2.05 -0.63
C LEU A 100 -10.46 -3.44 -0.98
N VAL A 101 -9.60 -4.38 -1.35
CA VAL A 101 -10.03 -5.76 -1.68
C VAL A 101 -10.67 -6.43 -0.48
N TYR A 102 -10.10 -6.25 0.72
CA TYR A 102 -10.68 -6.79 1.93
C TYR A 102 -12.03 -6.15 2.24
N MET A 103 -12.12 -4.84 2.20
CA MET A 103 -13.34 -4.11 2.53
C MET A 103 -14.48 -4.35 1.53
N ILE A 104 -14.18 -4.49 0.23
CA ILE A 104 -15.19 -4.57 -0.83
C ILE A 104 -15.53 -6.02 -1.19
N ILE A 105 -14.56 -6.93 -1.14
CA ILE A 105 -14.71 -8.31 -1.63
C ILE A 105 -14.68 -9.30 -0.46
N LEU A 106 -13.58 -9.39 0.27
CA LEU A 106 -13.34 -10.48 1.20
C LEU A 106 -14.17 -10.36 2.49
N GLY A 107 -14.22 -9.17 3.08
CA GLY A 107 -14.98 -8.95 4.32
C GLY A 107 -16.49 -9.17 4.16
N PRO A 108 -17.15 -8.59 3.14
CA PRO A 108 -18.59 -8.81 2.91
C PRO A 108 -18.97 -10.26 2.57
N THR A 109 -18.05 -11.04 2.02
CA THR A 109 -18.28 -12.47 1.68
C THR A 109 -17.90 -13.43 2.80
N SER A 110 -17.42 -12.92 3.94
CA SER A 110 -17.15 -13.72 5.12
C SER A 110 -18.45 -14.19 5.77
N ASP A 111 -18.45 -15.40 6.35
CA ASP A 111 -19.60 -15.97 7.06
C ASP A 111 -20.08 -15.09 8.22
N ASP A 112 -19.17 -14.37 8.88
CA ASP A 112 -19.47 -13.45 9.98
C ASP A 112 -19.82 -12.02 9.50
N GLY A 113 -19.87 -11.80 8.19
CA GLY A 113 -20.03 -10.49 7.57
C GLY A 113 -18.85 -9.56 7.78
N LEU A 114 -18.91 -8.34 7.23
CA LEU A 114 -17.80 -7.39 7.23
C LEU A 114 -17.26 -7.08 8.63
N ILE A 115 -18.13 -6.83 9.59
CA ILE A 115 -17.73 -6.48 10.97
C ILE A 115 -17.09 -7.67 11.65
N GLY A 116 -17.69 -8.86 11.55
CA GLY A 116 -17.16 -10.08 12.12
C GLY A 116 -15.77 -10.44 11.51
N ALA A 117 -15.61 -10.27 10.20
CA ALA A 117 -14.34 -10.49 9.51
C ALA A 117 -13.22 -9.61 10.06
N TYR A 118 -13.48 -8.34 10.40
CA TYR A 118 -12.50 -7.46 11.02
C TYR A 118 -12.17 -7.83 12.46
N LEU A 119 -13.16 -8.33 13.23
CA LEU A 119 -12.99 -8.67 14.64
C LEU A 119 -12.48 -10.09 14.87
N HIS A 120 -12.44 -10.90 13.83
CA HIS A 120 -11.90 -12.26 13.89
C HIS A 120 -10.41 -12.25 14.31
N ASN A 121 -9.93 -13.36 14.90
CA ASN A 121 -8.55 -13.53 15.37
C ASN A 121 -8.03 -12.33 16.20
N HIS A 122 -8.71 -12.06 17.31
CA HIS A 122 -8.35 -10.94 18.22
C HIS A 122 -8.30 -9.58 17.53
N ALA A 123 -9.17 -9.36 16.54
CA ALA A 123 -9.17 -8.17 15.69
C ALA A 123 -7.85 -7.97 14.90
N GLY A 124 -7.11 -9.03 14.61
CA GLY A 124 -5.90 -8.97 13.80
C GLY A 124 -6.15 -8.39 12.42
N SER A 125 -7.25 -8.80 11.76
CA SER A 125 -7.67 -8.27 10.47
C SER A 125 -7.93 -6.76 10.52
N LEU A 126 -8.47 -6.22 11.62
CA LEU A 126 -8.67 -4.79 11.81
C LEU A 126 -7.33 -4.03 11.76
N GLY A 127 -6.27 -4.58 12.35
CA GLY A 127 -4.92 -4.00 12.34
C GLY A 127 -4.33 -3.94 10.94
N VAL A 128 -4.25 -5.08 10.24
CA VAL A 128 -3.58 -5.19 8.93
C VAL A 128 -4.40 -4.69 7.76
N GLN A 129 -5.74 -4.68 7.86
CA GLN A 129 -6.63 -4.37 6.73
C GLN A 129 -7.30 -3.00 6.83
N LEU A 130 -7.32 -2.36 8.00
CA LEU A 130 -7.99 -1.08 8.17
C LEU A 130 -7.10 -0.04 8.87
N ILE A 131 -6.74 -0.24 10.14
CA ILE A 131 -6.05 0.80 10.93
C ILE A 131 -4.66 1.10 10.35
N GLY A 132 -3.83 0.06 10.16
CA GLY A 132 -2.50 0.21 9.56
C GLY A 132 -2.55 0.92 8.21
N PRO A 133 -3.32 0.42 7.23
CA PRO A 133 -3.49 1.07 5.93
C PRO A 133 -3.98 2.52 6.01
N VAL A 134 -5.02 2.81 6.78
CA VAL A 134 -5.60 4.17 6.86
C VAL A 134 -4.57 5.18 7.37
N PHE A 135 -3.81 4.84 8.41
CA PHE A 135 -2.78 5.74 8.93
C PHE A 135 -1.58 5.87 7.98
N ALA A 136 -1.17 4.81 7.27
CA ALA A 136 -0.10 4.88 6.27
C ALA A 136 -0.51 5.74 5.07
N ILE A 137 -1.73 5.58 4.57
CA ILE A 137 -2.30 6.37 3.47
C ILE A 137 -2.38 7.84 3.87
N ALA A 138 -2.92 8.12 5.05
CA ALA A 138 -3.04 9.48 5.56
C ALA A 138 -1.67 10.14 5.74
N ASP A 139 -0.69 9.41 6.29
CA ASP A 139 0.69 9.89 6.42
C ASP A 139 1.28 10.26 5.05
N PHE A 140 1.18 9.36 4.07
CA PHE A 140 1.69 9.62 2.73
C PHE A 140 1.02 10.85 2.07
N LEU A 141 -0.31 10.92 2.11
CA LEU A 141 -1.05 11.98 1.42
C LEU A 141 -0.91 13.36 2.09
N ILE A 142 -0.75 13.41 3.41
CA ILE A 142 -0.72 14.66 4.17
C ILE A 142 0.72 15.18 4.34
N PHE A 143 1.66 14.29 4.66
CA PHE A 143 2.98 14.71 5.13
C PHE A 143 4.11 14.56 4.10
N ASP A 144 4.02 13.62 3.14
CA ASP A 144 5.11 13.35 2.19
C ASP A 144 5.14 14.33 0.99
N LYS A 145 5.04 15.63 1.28
CA LYS A 145 5.07 16.69 0.25
C LYS A 145 6.46 16.88 -0.40
N GLY A 146 7.49 16.26 0.17
CA GLY A 146 8.84 16.21 -0.42
C GLY A 146 8.99 15.26 -1.61
N PHE A 147 7.98 14.43 -1.89
CA PHE A 147 8.01 13.51 -3.01
C PHE A 147 7.88 14.24 -4.35
N LYS A 148 8.99 14.34 -5.07
CA LYS A 148 9.05 14.96 -6.39
C LYS A 148 8.75 13.89 -7.45
N ALA A 149 7.47 13.73 -7.80
CA ALA A 149 7.03 12.73 -8.76
C ALA A 149 6.37 13.35 -9.98
N ARG A 150 6.56 12.73 -11.12
CA ARG A 150 5.77 12.96 -12.34
C ARG A 150 4.55 12.03 -12.33
N LYS A 151 3.42 12.45 -12.91
CA LYS A 151 2.21 11.60 -12.98
C LYS A 151 2.46 10.26 -13.65
N ILE A 152 3.39 10.21 -14.63
CA ILE A 152 3.80 8.97 -15.28
C ILE A 152 4.35 7.91 -14.31
N TYR A 153 4.79 8.30 -13.12
CA TYR A 153 5.29 7.35 -12.11
C TYR A 153 4.18 6.45 -11.54
N ALA A 154 2.91 6.79 -11.78
CA ALA A 154 1.80 5.90 -11.47
C ALA A 154 1.89 4.54 -12.19
N ILE A 155 2.58 4.46 -13.35
CA ILE A 155 2.78 3.20 -14.04
C ILE A 155 3.64 2.21 -13.23
N TYR A 156 4.54 2.70 -12.37
CA TYR A 156 5.33 1.85 -11.49
C TYR A 156 4.49 1.15 -10.41
N ALA A 157 3.24 1.60 -10.20
CA ALA A 157 2.29 0.94 -9.31
C ALA A 157 2.04 -0.52 -9.69
N VAL A 158 2.25 -0.89 -10.95
CA VAL A 158 2.07 -2.28 -11.43
C VAL A 158 3.18 -3.24 -10.94
N ILE A 159 4.33 -2.72 -10.48
CA ILE A 159 5.49 -3.55 -10.11
C ILE A 159 5.17 -4.50 -8.94
N PRO A 160 4.67 -4.05 -7.78
CA PRO A 160 4.40 -4.96 -6.67
C PRO A 160 3.41 -6.08 -7.02
N PRO A 161 2.24 -5.81 -7.65
CA PRO A 161 1.31 -6.89 -8.00
C PRO A 161 1.86 -7.83 -9.08
N LEU A 162 2.62 -7.35 -10.06
CA LEU A 162 3.24 -8.23 -11.05
C LEU A 162 4.31 -9.13 -10.44
N CYS A 163 5.16 -8.59 -9.56
CA CYS A 163 6.12 -9.39 -8.80
C CYS A 163 5.41 -10.45 -7.96
N TYR A 164 4.28 -10.09 -7.34
CA TYR A 164 3.48 -11.03 -6.55
C TYR A 164 2.87 -12.14 -7.40
N VAL A 165 2.24 -11.80 -8.53
CA VAL A 165 1.68 -12.81 -9.47
C VAL A 165 2.77 -13.75 -9.95
N GLY A 166 3.95 -13.23 -10.32
CA GLY A 166 5.10 -14.06 -10.70
C GLY A 166 5.57 -14.98 -9.57
N PHE A 167 5.64 -14.46 -8.34
CA PHE A 167 6.00 -15.24 -7.14
C PHE A 167 5.03 -16.40 -6.90
N VAL A 168 3.71 -16.12 -6.88
CA VAL A 168 2.67 -17.13 -6.69
C VAL A 168 2.68 -18.17 -7.82
N TYR A 169 2.86 -17.72 -9.06
CA TYR A 169 2.97 -18.63 -10.21
C TYR A 169 4.15 -19.59 -10.08
N ILE A 170 5.32 -19.09 -9.67
CA ILE A 170 6.51 -19.93 -9.43
C ILE A 170 6.23 -20.97 -8.33
N LEU A 171 5.61 -20.58 -7.22
CA LEU A 171 5.24 -21.50 -6.15
C LEU A 171 4.27 -22.58 -6.65
N ALA A 172 3.28 -22.21 -7.44
CA ALA A 172 2.34 -23.16 -8.02
C ALA A 172 3.01 -24.18 -8.97
N VAL A 173 3.98 -23.74 -9.78
CA VAL A 173 4.79 -24.63 -10.65
C VAL A 173 5.66 -25.57 -9.82
N LEU A 174 6.18 -25.12 -8.67
CA LEU A 174 6.92 -25.94 -7.72
C LEU A 174 6.03 -26.91 -6.92
N GLY A 175 4.73 -26.94 -7.19
CA GLY A 175 3.78 -27.90 -6.58
C GLY A 175 3.10 -27.38 -5.32
N VAL A 176 3.31 -26.12 -4.92
CA VAL A 176 2.55 -25.53 -3.80
C VAL A 176 1.08 -25.41 -4.18
N ARG A 177 0.20 -25.83 -3.25
CA ARG A 177 -1.24 -25.70 -3.39
C ARG A 177 -1.83 -25.02 -2.18
N TRP A 178 -2.84 -24.18 -2.42
CA TRP A 178 -3.63 -23.51 -1.39
C TRP A 178 -4.98 -24.21 -1.29
N TYR A 179 -5.47 -24.39 -0.09
CA TYR A 179 -6.77 -25.04 0.15
C TYR A 179 -6.91 -26.38 -0.61
N ASP A 180 -5.79 -27.16 -0.67
CA ASP A 180 -5.63 -28.46 -1.31
C ASP A 180 -5.71 -28.48 -2.85
N THR A 181 -6.45 -27.59 -3.48
CA THR A 181 -6.75 -27.61 -4.93
C THR A 181 -6.25 -26.39 -5.69
N MET A 182 -6.18 -25.23 -5.05
CA MET A 182 -5.95 -23.96 -5.71
C MET A 182 -4.47 -23.72 -6.08
N THR A 183 -4.24 -23.09 -7.22
CA THR A 183 -2.91 -22.68 -7.69
C THR A 183 -2.49 -21.30 -7.23
N ALA A 184 -3.34 -20.63 -6.44
CA ALA A 184 -3.06 -19.32 -5.86
C ALA A 184 -3.85 -19.14 -4.55
N PRO A 185 -3.39 -18.29 -3.62
CA PRO A 185 -4.10 -18.03 -2.36
C PRO A 185 -5.40 -17.25 -2.53
N TYR A 186 -5.65 -16.69 -3.71
CA TYR A 186 -6.87 -15.96 -4.05
C TYR A 186 -7.58 -16.62 -5.23
N ASN A 187 -8.89 -16.79 -5.15
CA ASN A 187 -9.72 -17.42 -6.17
C ASN A 187 -9.65 -16.71 -7.53
N PHE A 188 -9.45 -15.40 -7.56
CA PHE A 188 -9.29 -14.62 -8.80
C PHE A 188 -7.93 -14.81 -9.50
N LEU A 189 -6.98 -15.49 -8.86
CA LEU A 189 -5.69 -15.88 -9.44
C LEU A 189 -5.58 -17.40 -9.68
N ASN A 190 -6.61 -18.17 -9.30
CA ASN A 190 -6.62 -19.61 -9.48
C ASN A 190 -6.89 -19.97 -10.94
N TYR A 191 -5.89 -20.47 -11.64
CA TYR A 191 -6.03 -20.91 -13.03
C TYR A 191 -6.35 -22.41 -13.18
N ASN A 192 -6.40 -23.18 -12.08
CA ASN A 192 -6.77 -24.58 -12.05
C ASN A 192 -8.29 -24.78 -11.92
N VAL A 193 -9.03 -24.04 -12.71
CA VAL A 193 -10.51 -24.03 -12.76
C VAL A 193 -10.97 -24.02 -14.21
N PRO A 194 -12.23 -24.37 -14.54
CA PRO A 194 -12.70 -24.44 -15.94
C PRO A 194 -12.48 -23.15 -16.74
N THR A 195 -12.57 -21.98 -16.12
CA THR A 195 -12.30 -20.70 -16.78
C THR A 195 -10.81 -20.46 -17.05
N GLY A 196 -9.90 -21.11 -16.29
CA GLY A 196 -8.47 -21.05 -16.53
C GLY A 196 -7.91 -19.64 -16.68
N TRP A 197 -7.06 -19.46 -17.69
CA TRP A 197 -6.41 -18.18 -17.98
C TRP A 197 -7.31 -17.16 -18.67
N PHE A 198 -8.19 -17.60 -19.60
CA PHE A 198 -8.91 -16.73 -20.54
C PHE A 198 -10.42 -17.02 -20.61
N GLY A 199 -10.94 -18.00 -19.87
CA GLY A 199 -12.35 -18.37 -19.90
C GLY A 199 -13.24 -17.30 -19.25
N TRP A 200 -14.52 -17.35 -19.59
CA TRP A 200 -15.54 -16.49 -19.03
C TRP A 200 -16.82 -17.30 -18.84
N ASP A 201 -17.12 -17.63 -17.60
CA ASP A 201 -18.35 -18.36 -17.23
C ASP A 201 -18.74 -18.00 -15.79
N LEU A 202 -19.63 -17.05 -15.65
CA LEU A 202 -20.07 -16.57 -14.34
C LEU A 202 -20.88 -17.63 -13.54
N SER A 203 -21.33 -18.71 -14.16
CA SER A 203 -21.96 -19.83 -13.45
C SER A 203 -20.96 -20.59 -12.57
N GLN A 204 -19.67 -20.43 -12.83
CA GLN A 204 -18.54 -21.01 -12.07
C GLN A 204 -18.10 -20.14 -10.88
N MET A 205 -18.84 -19.06 -10.58
CA MET A 205 -18.51 -18.20 -9.45
C MET A 205 -18.71 -18.94 -8.12
N GLY A 206 -17.65 -18.99 -7.32
CA GLY A 206 -17.64 -19.68 -6.02
C GLY A 206 -16.34 -19.46 -5.25
N SER A 207 -16.10 -20.32 -4.28
CA SER A 207 -14.92 -20.22 -3.40
C SER A 207 -13.58 -20.36 -4.16
N GLU A 208 -13.54 -21.16 -5.23
CA GLU A 208 -12.31 -21.43 -5.98
C GLU A 208 -12.13 -20.58 -7.25
N SER A 209 -13.19 -19.88 -7.72
CA SER A 209 -13.18 -19.08 -8.94
C SER A 209 -14.16 -17.93 -8.89
N LEU A 210 -13.83 -16.82 -9.55
CA LEU A 210 -14.79 -15.74 -9.85
C LEU A 210 -15.56 -15.95 -11.16
N GLY A 211 -15.38 -17.08 -11.85
CA GLY A 211 -15.98 -17.31 -13.17
C GLY A 211 -15.35 -16.48 -14.30
N ILE A 212 -14.21 -15.84 -14.01
CA ILE A 212 -13.49 -14.96 -14.94
C ILE A 212 -12.03 -15.41 -14.99
N GLY A 213 -11.48 -15.53 -16.19
CA GLY A 213 -10.10 -15.95 -16.42
C GLY A 213 -9.08 -15.02 -15.76
N VAL A 214 -8.02 -15.62 -15.23
CA VAL A 214 -6.99 -14.93 -14.41
C VAL A 214 -6.39 -13.72 -15.11
N VAL A 215 -6.17 -13.78 -16.44
CA VAL A 215 -5.58 -12.65 -17.19
C VAL A 215 -6.46 -11.41 -17.15
N TYR A 216 -7.79 -11.57 -17.27
CA TYR A 216 -8.70 -10.42 -17.17
C TYR A 216 -8.67 -9.80 -15.78
N MET A 217 -8.60 -10.63 -14.74
CA MET A 217 -8.51 -10.14 -13.35
C MET A 217 -7.20 -9.41 -13.08
N ILE A 218 -6.07 -9.93 -13.59
CA ILE A 218 -4.78 -9.24 -13.50
C ILE A 218 -4.86 -7.86 -14.18
N VAL A 219 -5.38 -7.79 -15.40
CA VAL A 219 -5.51 -6.52 -16.14
C VAL A 219 -6.36 -5.51 -15.37
N VAL A 220 -7.52 -5.93 -14.86
CA VAL A 220 -8.40 -5.06 -14.06
C VAL A 220 -7.68 -4.55 -12.81
N LEU A 221 -7.00 -5.42 -12.07
CA LEU A 221 -6.24 -5.03 -10.88
C LEU A 221 -5.12 -4.04 -11.21
N LEU A 222 -4.35 -4.27 -12.28
CA LEU A 222 -3.30 -3.35 -12.71
C LEU A 222 -3.84 -1.97 -13.07
N LEU A 223 -4.99 -1.90 -13.75
CA LEU A 223 -5.65 -0.63 -14.05
C LEU A 223 -6.10 0.09 -12.78
N ILE A 224 -6.65 -0.63 -11.80
CA ILE A 224 -7.00 -0.09 -10.48
C ILE A 224 -5.75 0.48 -9.78
N PHE A 225 -4.63 -0.25 -9.77
CA PHE A 225 -3.37 0.23 -9.18
C PHE A 225 -2.88 1.52 -9.83
N ILE A 226 -2.87 1.58 -11.16
CA ILE A 226 -2.49 2.80 -11.90
C ILE A 226 -3.45 3.95 -11.56
N GLY A 227 -4.75 3.69 -11.51
CA GLY A 227 -5.77 4.69 -11.17
C GLY A 227 -5.57 5.28 -9.77
N ILE A 228 -5.37 4.42 -8.74
CA ILE A 228 -5.09 4.86 -7.38
C ILE A 228 -3.74 5.61 -7.32
N GLY A 229 -2.73 5.11 -8.04
CA GLY A 229 -1.43 5.76 -8.16
C GLY A 229 -1.52 7.18 -8.73
N LEU A 230 -2.29 7.36 -9.81
CA LEU A 230 -2.57 8.67 -10.40
C LEU A 230 -3.30 9.60 -9.41
N LEU A 231 -4.28 9.07 -8.70
CA LEU A 231 -5.02 9.81 -7.66
C LEU A 231 -4.06 10.31 -6.58
N TYR A 232 -3.22 9.44 -6.03
CA TYR A 232 -2.27 9.78 -4.97
C TYR A 232 -1.24 10.82 -5.42
N LEU A 233 -0.67 10.66 -6.61
CA LEU A 233 0.26 11.64 -7.16
C LEU A 233 -0.41 12.98 -7.43
N THR A 234 -1.68 12.98 -7.83
CA THR A 234 -2.44 14.21 -8.05
C THR A 234 -2.71 14.94 -6.73
N ILE A 235 -3.13 14.23 -5.68
CA ILE A 235 -3.35 14.79 -4.33
C ILE A 235 -2.04 15.31 -3.75
N ASN A 236 -0.94 14.60 -3.98
CA ASN A 236 0.38 14.99 -3.48
C ASN A 236 1.03 16.16 -4.22
N GLY A 237 0.38 16.66 -5.27
CA GLY A 237 0.83 17.83 -6.04
C GLY A 237 1.87 17.50 -7.11
N ALA A 238 1.92 16.24 -7.56
CA ALA A 238 2.80 15.83 -8.66
C ALA A 238 2.52 16.64 -9.93
N GLY A 239 3.56 17.22 -10.48
CA GLY A 239 3.52 18.10 -11.66
C GLY A 239 3.57 19.60 -11.34
N LYS A 240 3.00 20.05 -10.21
CA LYS A 240 3.06 21.48 -9.85
C LYS A 240 4.47 21.96 -9.49
N SER A 241 5.25 21.12 -8.80
CA SER A 241 6.62 21.44 -8.41
C SER A 241 7.60 21.53 -9.59
N ILE A 242 7.29 20.90 -10.71
CA ILE A 242 8.14 20.89 -11.92
C ILE A 242 7.89 22.15 -12.76
N GLU A 243 6.61 22.59 -12.85
CA GLU A 243 6.28 23.85 -13.54
C GLU A 243 6.88 25.06 -12.82
N THR A 244 6.83 25.11 -11.50
CA THR A 244 7.41 26.20 -10.71
C THR A 244 8.94 26.27 -10.87
N GLN A 245 9.65 25.13 -10.87
CA GLN A 245 11.09 25.10 -11.10
C GLN A 245 11.50 25.53 -12.53
N ASN A 246 10.70 25.13 -13.54
CA ASN A 246 10.96 25.55 -14.92
C ASN A 246 10.69 27.04 -15.14
N THR A 247 9.73 27.61 -14.42
CA THR A 247 9.40 29.04 -14.51
C THR A 247 10.48 29.89 -13.83
N GLU A 248 11.06 29.43 -12.73
CA GLU A 248 12.19 30.09 -12.05
C GLU A 248 13.48 30.06 -12.90
N LEU A 249 13.77 28.93 -13.59
CA LEU A 249 14.92 28.79 -14.48
C LEU A 249 14.84 29.60 -15.78
N VAL A 250 13.62 29.98 -16.21
CA VAL A 250 13.39 30.79 -17.41
C VAL A 250 13.37 32.31 -17.08
N SER A 251 13.26 32.64 -15.78
CA SER A 251 13.27 34.03 -15.30
C SER A 251 14.64 34.56 -14.85
N GLU A 252 15.67 33.72 -14.82
CA GLU A 252 17.07 34.09 -14.67
C GLU A 252 17.77 34.20 -16.04
#